data_4b025de4fb7c69a34c4820f1775e98ae
#
_entry.id   4b025de4fb7c69a34c4820f1775e98ae
#
_cell.length_a   1.000
_cell.length_b   1.000
_cell.length_c   1.000
_cell.angle_alpha   90.00
_cell.angle_beta   90.00
_cell.angle_gamma   90.00
#
_symmetry.space_group_name_H-M   'P 1'
#
loop_
_entity.id
_entity.type
_entity.pdbx_description
1 polymer ?
#
loop_
_entity_poly.entity_id
_entity_poly.type
_entity_poly.pdbx_seq_one_letter_code
_entity_poly.pdbx_strand_id
1 'polypeptide(L)'
;MRNYFGVHNHTDRSNIRLLDCINRPKALIDKAIELGLSGIAITDHECLSAHMEVNQYAKKIKETYPDFKIALGNEIYLVKTREPKQKYFHFILIAKDAIGHKALRELSSIAWYNVYVDRGMERVPTTWDELREVMNKYKGHVIATTACMGGELSTYALTMSVAEDKGEKDIVQDCYNHIVDFMTDCLDIFGNDFYIECAPSTSVDQMITNRKLYKIAQAFNVPIVIGTDAHYLTKEDRFVHKAYLNSKGGEREVDDFYEFARLMDFNEAEEILAESFEGRKDIAEQIIQNTILIQEKIEDYSLERKQIIPKVKVPFYESYQIYQMLPEDISWEFGLKWPTLDRIMTTGNDQERYWLAECEASMLEKGFIDKPEYWDRLEIEADVINYIGEKLNDCLFAYFNTFKHYIDLFWECGSTVGPGRGSATGFLSNYLLGITQLDPIRWGLPYWRFLNKERAELPDIDIDLAPSKRPAIFKAIREERGELGLV
;
A
#
# COMPACT_ATOMS: atom_id res chain seq x y z
N MET A 1 14.85 3.54 31.44
CA MET A 1 14.46 2.14 31.13
C MET A 1 15.29 1.71 29.94
N ARG A 2 15.91 0.54 29.93
CA ARG A 2 16.64 0.04 28.77
C ARG A 2 15.59 -0.42 27.73
N ASN A 3 15.49 0.26 26.60
CA ASN A 3 14.58 -0.04 25.52
C ASN A 3 15.28 0.12 24.18
N TYR A 4 14.68 -0.37 23.11
CA TYR A 4 15.20 -0.26 21.77
C TYR A 4 14.07 -0.25 20.73
N PHE A 5 14.39 0.14 19.51
CA PHE A 5 13.45 0.14 18.39
C PHE A 5 13.62 -1.13 17.55
N GLY A 6 12.55 -1.91 17.38
CA GLY A 6 12.57 -3.14 16.58
C GLY A 6 12.64 -2.81 15.09
N VAL A 7 13.79 -3.01 14.46
CA VAL A 7 14.08 -2.54 13.10
C VAL A 7 13.51 -3.49 12.03
N HIS A 8 13.62 -4.82 12.24
CA HIS A 8 13.34 -5.84 11.23
C HIS A 8 12.32 -6.84 11.75
N ASN A 9 11.08 -6.76 11.24
CA ASN A 9 9.98 -7.60 11.72
C ASN A 9 8.97 -7.87 10.63
N HIS A 10 8.48 -9.11 10.59
CA HIS A 10 7.55 -9.62 9.61
C HIS A 10 6.17 -9.87 10.19
N THR A 11 5.15 -9.73 9.34
CA THR A 11 3.78 -10.14 9.62
C THR A 11 3.35 -11.29 8.70
N ASP A 12 2.16 -11.83 8.94
CA ASP A 12 1.56 -12.86 8.07
C ASP A 12 1.32 -12.35 6.62
N ARG A 13 1.50 -11.06 6.37
CA ARG A 13 1.45 -10.48 5.02
C ARG A 13 2.70 -10.80 4.20
N SER A 14 3.81 -11.17 4.84
CA SER A 14 5.00 -11.72 4.18
C SER A 14 4.74 -13.04 3.46
N ASN A 15 3.65 -13.73 3.78
CA ASN A 15 3.29 -15.06 3.23
C ASN A 15 2.69 -15.01 1.81
N ILE A 16 3.17 -14.12 0.96
CA ILE A 16 2.63 -13.98 -0.40
C ILE A 16 2.97 -15.21 -1.25
N ARG A 17 4.20 -15.70 -1.13
CA ARG A 17 4.71 -16.82 -1.96
C ARG A 17 5.12 -18.03 -1.15
N LEU A 18 5.73 -17.80 -0.01
CA LEU A 18 6.16 -18.84 0.93
C LEU A 18 5.44 -18.64 2.25
N LEU A 19 5.09 -19.74 2.90
CA LEU A 19 4.65 -19.68 4.29
C LEU A 19 5.89 -19.49 5.15
N ASP A 20 6.01 -18.33 5.77
CA ASP A 20 7.24 -17.94 6.49
C ASP A 20 6.96 -17.34 7.85
N CYS A 21 5.95 -16.50 7.98
CA CYS A 21 5.66 -15.76 9.19
C CYS A 21 4.26 -16.06 9.75
N ILE A 22 4.14 -16.15 11.08
CA ILE A 22 2.86 -16.38 11.78
C ILE A 22 2.37 -15.15 12.56
N ASN A 23 3.09 -14.04 12.55
CA ASN A 23 2.75 -12.84 13.28
C ASN A 23 1.58 -12.10 12.63
N ARG A 24 0.52 -11.84 13.37
CA ARG A 24 -0.50 -10.87 12.93
C ARG A 24 -0.03 -9.45 13.24
N PRO A 25 -0.31 -8.46 12.36
CA PRO A 25 0.22 -7.10 12.52
C PRO A 25 -0.05 -6.48 13.91
N LYS A 26 -1.28 -6.58 14.41
CA LYS A 26 -1.66 -6.05 15.73
C LYS A 26 -0.97 -6.79 16.87
N ALA A 27 -0.95 -8.12 16.82
CA ALA A 27 -0.32 -8.94 17.86
C ALA A 27 1.19 -8.69 17.96
N LEU A 28 1.85 -8.44 16.83
CA LEU A 28 3.26 -8.08 16.78
C LEU A 28 3.54 -6.74 17.48
N ILE A 29 2.70 -5.73 17.24
CA ILE A 29 2.80 -4.41 17.89
C ILE A 29 2.52 -4.53 19.40
N ASP A 30 1.47 -5.24 19.79
CA ASP A 30 1.11 -5.44 21.19
C ASP A 30 2.23 -6.15 21.96
N LYS A 31 2.85 -7.16 21.32
CA LYS A 31 3.98 -7.88 21.93
C LYS A 31 5.22 -7.01 22.06
N ALA A 32 5.49 -6.15 21.09
CA ALA A 32 6.61 -5.20 21.20
C ALA A 32 6.42 -4.23 22.38
N ILE A 33 5.19 -3.76 22.61
CA ILE A 33 4.84 -2.91 23.75
C ILE A 33 5.01 -3.70 25.08
N GLU A 34 4.50 -4.93 25.14
CA GLU A 34 4.63 -5.82 26.32
C GLU A 34 6.10 -6.05 26.69
N LEU A 35 6.96 -6.25 25.70
CA LEU A 35 8.41 -6.44 25.88
C LEU A 35 9.18 -5.14 26.22
N GLY A 36 8.50 -3.99 26.23
CA GLY A 36 9.07 -2.69 26.56
C GLY A 36 9.95 -2.08 25.47
N LEU A 37 9.72 -2.44 24.20
CA LEU A 37 10.35 -1.76 23.07
C LEU A 37 9.86 -0.31 23.01
N SER A 38 10.67 0.57 22.46
CA SER A 38 10.31 1.98 22.24
C SER A 38 9.51 2.20 20.95
N GLY A 39 9.48 1.20 20.08
CA GLY A 39 8.76 1.21 18.81
C GLY A 39 9.13 0.00 17.97
N ILE A 40 8.53 -0.10 16.79
CA ILE A 40 8.72 -1.21 15.86
C ILE A 40 8.56 -0.76 14.42
N ALA A 41 9.37 -1.31 13.50
CA ALA A 41 9.18 -1.23 12.08
C ALA A 41 8.51 -2.52 11.57
N ILE A 42 7.56 -2.40 10.65
CA ILE A 42 6.96 -3.51 9.91
C ILE A 42 7.62 -3.56 8.54
N THR A 43 8.31 -4.63 8.23
CA THR A 43 9.21 -4.76 7.08
C THR A 43 8.94 -6.04 6.29
N ASP A 44 7.68 -6.29 5.93
CA ASP A 44 7.24 -7.49 5.23
C ASP A 44 8.00 -7.71 3.91
N HIS A 45 8.16 -8.98 3.52
CA HIS A 45 8.79 -9.40 2.27
C HIS A 45 8.04 -8.86 1.06
N GLU A 46 8.70 -8.04 0.25
CA GLU A 46 8.29 -7.56 -1.08
C GLU A 46 6.88 -6.98 -1.17
N CYS A 47 6.22 -6.69 -0.05
CA CYS A 47 4.87 -6.15 -0.04
C CYS A 47 4.64 -5.09 1.04
N LEU A 48 3.58 -4.31 0.84
CA LEU A 48 3.14 -3.25 1.75
C LEU A 48 1.72 -3.52 2.29
N SER A 49 1.26 -4.76 2.21
CA SER A 49 -0.15 -5.12 2.47
C SER A 49 -0.60 -4.88 3.91
N ALA A 50 0.33 -4.95 4.90
CA ALA A 50 0.04 -4.67 6.30
C ALA A 50 -0.12 -3.17 6.59
N HIS A 51 0.42 -2.28 5.75
CA HIS A 51 0.66 -0.89 6.10
C HIS A 51 -0.61 -0.11 6.47
N MET A 52 -1.72 -0.31 5.76
CA MET A 52 -2.96 0.39 6.09
C MET A 52 -3.53 -0.08 7.43
N GLU A 53 -3.57 -1.40 7.68
CA GLU A 53 -4.02 -1.96 8.95
C GLU A 53 -3.15 -1.47 10.11
N VAL A 54 -1.83 -1.48 9.95
CA VAL A 54 -0.87 -0.99 10.93
C VAL A 54 -1.04 0.51 11.19
N ASN A 55 -1.21 1.32 10.14
CA ASN A 55 -1.38 2.78 10.26
C ASN A 55 -2.69 3.13 10.99
N GLN A 56 -3.77 2.39 10.73
CA GLN A 56 -5.02 2.55 11.47
C GLN A 56 -4.89 2.11 12.94
N TYR A 57 -4.16 1.03 13.19
CA TYR A 57 -3.92 0.56 14.56
C TYR A 57 -3.00 1.50 15.33
N ALA A 58 -1.99 2.10 14.68
CA ALA A 58 -1.09 3.07 15.27
C ALA A 58 -1.82 4.27 15.91
N LYS A 59 -2.94 4.72 15.33
CA LYS A 59 -3.76 5.78 15.90
C LYS A 59 -4.32 5.40 17.27
N LYS A 60 -4.77 4.15 17.44
CA LYS A 60 -5.27 3.64 18.74
C LYS A 60 -4.16 3.48 19.75
N ILE A 61 -3.00 2.99 19.31
CA ILE A 61 -1.82 2.84 20.18
C ILE A 61 -1.36 4.19 20.72
N LYS A 62 -1.37 5.24 19.90
CA LYS A 62 -0.98 6.60 20.29
C LYS A 62 -1.83 7.20 21.41
N GLU A 63 -3.08 6.79 21.56
CA GLU A 63 -3.97 7.23 22.64
C GLU A 63 -3.45 6.77 24.03
N THR A 64 -2.83 5.59 24.10
CA THR A 64 -2.34 4.98 25.34
C THR A 64 -0.81 5.07 25.49
N TYR A 65 -0.10 4.97 24.37
CA TYR A 65 1.36 4.95 24.29
C TYR A 65 1.86 6.02 23.31
N PRO A 66 1.79 7.32 23.65
CA PRO A 66 2.06 8.42 22.71
C PRO A 66 3.50 8.42 22.17
N ASP A 67 4.46 7.91 22.96
CA ASP A 67 5.87 7.86 22.58
C ASP A 67 6.27 6.61 21.80
N PHE A 68 5.39 5.59 21.73
CA PHE A 68 5.67 4.37 20.99
C PHE A 68 5.64 4.64 19.48
N LYS A 69 6.77 4.38 18.80
CA LYS A 69 6.91 4.64 17.37
C LYS A 69 6.60 3.41 16.52
N ILE A 70 5.80 3.59 15.48
CA ILE A 70 5.52 2.56 14.50
C ILE A 70 5.97 3.06 13.13
N ALA A 71 6.95 2.37 12.54
CA ALA A 71 7.46 2.66 11.22
C ALA A 71 6.93 1.67 10.19
N LEU A 72 6.76 2.12 8.95
CA LEU A 72 6.37 1.31 7.83
C LEU A 72 7.56 1.13 6.89
N GLY A 73 7.93 -0.10 6.65
CA GLY A 73 9.08 -0.48 5.85
C GLY A 73 8.76 -1.64 4.90
N ASN A 74 9.76 -2.07 4.18
CA ASN A 74 9.66 -3.20 3.26
C ASN A 74 11.01 -3.91 3.17
N GLU A 75 11.03 -5.22 3.28
CA GLU A 75 12.17 -6.01 2.90
C GLU A 75 12.07 -6.32 1.41
N ILE A 76 12.88 -5.64 0.61
CA ILE A 76 12.98 -5.88 -0.83
C ILE A 76 14.01 -6.96 -1.14
N TYR A 77 13.87 -7.61 -2.28
CA TYR A 77 14.87 -8.53 -2.82
C TYR A 77 15.67 -7.84 -3.91
N LEU A 78 16.91 -7.50 -3.60
CA LEU A 78 17.78 -6.69 -4.44
C LEU A 78 18.59 -7.58 -5.39
N VAL A 79 18.64 -7.20 -6.68
CA VAL A 79 19.36 -7.92 -7.73
C VAL A 79 20.14 -6.94 -8.63
N LYS A 80 21.14 -7.45 -9.35
CA LYS A 80 21.80 -6.67 -10.41
C LYS A 80 20.92 -6.59 -11.66
N THR A 81 20.37 -7.69 -12.08
CA THR A 81 19.51 -7.82 -13.27
C THR A 81 18.37 -8.80 -12.99
N ARG A 82 17.30 -8.76 -13.81
CA ARG A 82 16.17 -9.72 -13.72
C ARG A 82 16.36 -10.98 -14.57
N GLU A 83 17.59 -11.41 -14.77
CA GLU A 83 17.87 -12.65 -15.49
C GLU A 83 17.55 -13.87 -14.63
N PRO A 84 17.09 -14.99 -15.21
CA PRO A 84 16.86 -16.22 -14.49
C PRO A 84 18.11 -16.69 -13.72
N LYS A 85 17.92 -17.27 -12.54
CA LYS A 85 18.98 -17.79 -11.65
C LYS A 85 19.88 -16.74 -11.00
N GLN A 86 19.58 -15.45 -11.12
CA GLN A 86 20.27 -14.43 -10.34
C GLN A 86 20.09 -14.69 -8.84
N LYS A 87 21.14 -14.46 -8.06
CA LYS A 87 21.04 -14.41 -6.62
C LYS A 87 20.40 -13.09 -6.23
N TYR A 88 19.35 -13.13 -5.44
CA TYR A 88 18.76 -11.96 -4.83
C TYR A 88 19.18 -11.88 -3.37
N PHE A 89 19.24 -10.65 -2.87
CA PHE A 89 19.65 -10.35 -1.51
C PHE A 89 18.57 -9.54 -0.80
N HIS A 90 18.37 -9.85 0.46
CA HIS A 90 17.47 -9.09 1.32
C HIS A 90 18.02 -7.69 1.61
N PHE A 91 17.16 -6.71 1.60
CA PHE A 91 17.52 -5.32 1.88
C PHE A 91 16.32 -4.58 2.48
N ILE A 92 16.50 -3.96 3.65
CA ILE A 92 15.41 -3.28 4.37
C ILE A 92 15.35 -1.81 3.98
N LEU A 93 14.14 -1.35 3.71
CA LEU A 93 13.81 0.06 3.53
C LEU A 93 12.75 0.47 4.54
N ILE A 94 12.93 1.59 5.25
CA ILE A 94 11.99 2.13 6.23
C ILE A 94 11.66 3.57 5.87
N ALA A 95 10.38 3.89 5.74
CA ALA A 95 9.93 5.25 5.47
C ALA A 95 10.06 6.12 6.72
N LYS A 96 10.68 7.29 6.61
CA LYS A 96 10.77 8.28 7.69
C LYS A 96 9.47 9.05 7.85
N ASP A 97 8.77 9.28 6.75
CA ASP A 97 7.58 10.11 6.64
C ASP A 97 6.67 9.66 5.48
N ALA A 98 5.61 10.42 5.22
CA ALA A 98 4.66 10.14 4.14
C ALA A 98 5.30 10.18 2.72
N ILE A 99 6.38 10.95 2.55
CA ILE A 99 7.12 11.04 1.28
C ILE A 99 7.95 9.77 1.11
N GLY A 100 8.63 9.32 2.15
CA GLY A 100 9.34 8.04 2.17
C GLY A 100 8.40 6.86 1.91
N HIS A 101 7.20 6.85 2.50
CA HIS A 101 6.21 5.83 2.21
C HIS A 101 5.75 5.85 0.74
N LYS A 102 5.70 7.03 0.11
CA LYS A 102 5.44 7.13 -1.33
C LYS A 102 6.57 6.50 -2.16
N ALA A 103 7.82 6.67 -1.74
CA ALA A 103 8.97 6.00 -2.38
C ALA A 103 8.85 4.47 -2.29
N LEU A 104 8.50 3.93 -1.11
CA LEU A 104 8.29 2.47 -0.95
C LEU A 104 7.19 1.96 -1.87
N ARG A 105 6.06 2.67 -1.99
CA ARG A 105 4.97 2.28 -2.89
C ARG A 105 5.39 2.30 -4.36
N GLU A 106 6.13 3.32 -4.78
CA GLU A 106 6.61 3.43 -6.16
C GLU A 106 7.57 2.27 -6.48
N LEU A 107 8.52 2.00 -5.61
CA LEU A 107 9.49 0.92 -5.79
C LEU A 107 8.82 -0.46 -5.79
N SER A 108 7.91 -0.72 -4.85
CA SER A 108 7.12 -1.94 -4.80
C SER A 108 6.27 -2.12 -6.07
N SER A 109 5.63 -1.05 -6.57
CA SER A 109 4.87 -1.11 -7.83
C SER A 109 5.76 -1.49 -9.02
N ILE A 110 6.95 -0.88 -9.15
CA ILE A 110 7.90 -1.21 -10.22
C ILE A 110 8.28 -2.70 -10.15
N ALA A 111 8.59 -3.21 -8.95
CA ALA A 111 8.96 -4.61 -8.77
C ALA A 111 7.81 -5.57 -9.16
N TRP A 112 6.57 -5.29 -8.72
CA TRP A 112 5.40 -6.11 -9.02
C TRP A 112 4.97 -6.05 -10.49
N TYR A 113 5.17 -4.93 -11.18
CA TYR A 113 4.96 -4.86 -12.65
C TYR A 113 5.95 -5.71 -13.43
N ASN A 114 7.12 -5.94 -12.88
CA ASN A 114 8.21 -6.71 -13.49
C ASN A 114 8.34 -8.13 -12.92
N VAL A 115 7.23 -8.67 -12.36
CA VAL A 115 7.19 -10.05 -11.86
C VAL A 115 7.52 -11.07 -12.96
N TYR A 116 8.33 -12.05 -12.62
CA TYR A 116 8.62 -13.19 -13.51
C TYR A 116 8.63 -14.50 -12.72
N VAL A 117 8.53 -15.63 -13.45
CA VAL A 117 8.54 -16.95 -12.83
C VAL A 117 9.92 -17.59 -13.00
N ASP A 118 10.56 -17.97 -11.89
CA ASP A 118 11.79 -18.76 -11.86
C ASP A 118 11.60 -19.97 -10.94
N ARG A 119 11.92 -21.16 -11.44
CA ARG A 119 11.78 -22.45 -10.72
C ARG A 119 10.39 -22.66 -10.12
N GLY A 120 9.36 -22.26 -10.85
CA GLY A 120 7.96 -22.44 -10.45
C GLY A 120 7.46 -21.45 -9.37
N MET A 121 8.24 -20.45 -9.02
CA MET A 121 7.84 -19.39 -8.08
C MET A 121 7.87 -18.02 -8.76
N GLU A 122 6.91 -17.19 -8.45
CA GLU A 122 6.93 -15.77 -8.80
C GLU A 122 8.08 -15.07 -8.09
N ARG A 123 8.77 -14.20 -8.81
CA ARG A 123 9.88 -13.38 -8.30
C ARG A 123 9.55 -11.91 -8.54
N VAL A 124 9.76 -11.11 -7.52
CA VAL A 124 9.44 -9.67 -7.50
C VAL A 124 10.68 -8.87 -7.05
N PRO A 125 11.84 -9.05 -7.71
CA PRO A 125 13.04 -8.36 -7.27
C PRO A 125 13.06 -6.91 -7.74
N THR A 126 13.76 -6.10 -6.96
CA THR A 126 14.13 -4.72 -7.28
C THR A 126 15.56 -4.72 -7.82
N THR A 127 15.84 -4.01 -8.91
CA THR A 127 17.21 -3.82 -9.38
C THR A 127 17.89 -2.64 -8.69
N TRP A 128 19.24 -2.64 -8.66
CA TRP A 128 20.02 -1.52 -8.14
C TRP A 128 19.73 -0.21 -8.86
N ASP A 129 19.49 -0.26 -10.17
CA ASP A 129 19.17 0.95 -10.97
C ASP A 129 17.83 1.54 -10.56
N GLU A 130 16.79 0.71 -10.37
CA GLU A 130 15.47 1.14 -9.90
C GLU A 130 15.54 1.69 -8.47
N LEU A 131 16.26 1.02 -7.58
CA LEU A 131 16.50 1.51 -6.23
C LEU A 131 17.13 2.90 -6.27
N ARG A 132 18.20 3.08 -7.05
CA ARG A 132 18.92 4.35 -7.20
C ARG A 132 18.01 5.45 -7.77
N GLU A 133 17.25 5.14 -8.81
CA GLU A 133 16.34 6.09 -9.45
C GLU A 133 15.29 6.59 -8.45
N VAL A 134 14.58 5.67 -7.80
CA VAL A 134 13.51 6.01 -6.84
C VAL A 134 14.07 6.73 -5.62
N MET A 135 15.19 6.26 -5.05
CA MET A 135 15.77 6.91 -3.86
C MET A 135 16.34 8.30 -4.17
N ASN A 136 16.88 8.55 -5.37
CA ASN A 136 17.29 9.89 -5.79
C ASN A 136 16.10 10.85 -5.90
N LYS A 137 14.95 10.36 -6.39
CA LYS A 137 13.71 11.15 -6.47
C LYS A 137 13.16 11.52 -5.10
N TYR A 138 13.35 10.66 -4.10
CA TYR A 138 12.86 10.82 -2.73
C TYR A 138 14.00 10.91 -1.70
N LYS A 139 15.09 11.57 -2.08
CA LYS A 139 16.32 11.63 -1.29
C LYS A 139 16.07 12.15 0.13
N GLY A 140 16.59 11.40 1.13
CA GLY A 140 16.53 11.78 2.53
C GLY A 140 15.22 11.41 3.25
N HIS A 141 14.28 10.70 2.61
CA HIS A 141 13.01 10.30 3.20
C HIS A 141 12.92 8.80 3.55
N VAL A 142 13.94 8.01 3.21
CA VAL A 142 13.99 6.56 3.42
C VAL A 142 15.28 6.19 4.15
N ILE A 143 15.16 5.33 5.17
CA ILE A 143 16.27 4.69 5.87
C ILE A 143 16.48 3.31 5.24
N ALA A 144 17.74 2.86 5.17
CA ALA A 144 18.09 1.53 4.72
C ALA A 144 18.92 0.77 5.73
N THR A 145 18.70 -0.57 5.81
CA THR A 145 19.59 -1.49 6.52
C THR A 145 20.02 -2.65 5.63
N THR A 146 21.11 -3.32 6.01
CA THR A 146 21.67 -4.44 5.25
C THR A 146 20.90 -5.75 5.39
N ALA A 147 19.79 -5.75 6.12
CA ALA A 147 18.97 -6.91 6.44
C ALA A 147 19.72 -8.06 7.17
N CYS A 148 19.11 -9.25 7.18
CA CYS A 148 19.59 -10.45 7.87
C CYS A 148 20.75 -11.18 7.14
N MET A 149 20.94 -12.48 7.44
CA MET A 149 21.90 -13.34 6.73
C MET A 149 21.65 -13.48 5.24
N GLY A 150 20.39 -13.25 4.78
CA GLY A 150 20.01 -13.18 3.38
C GLY A 150 20.49 -11.90 2.66
N GLY A 151 21.01 -10.92 3.39
CA GLY A 151 21.55 -9.68 2.84
C GLY A 151 22.88 -9.86 2.11
N GLU A 152 23.14 -8.94 1.18
CA GLU A 152 24.36 -8.95 0.34
C GLU A 152 25.62 -8.81 1.22
N LEU A 153 25.64 -7.81 2.11
CA LEU A 153 26.79 -7.57 2.98
C LEU A 153 27.09 -8.78 3.89
N SER A 154 26.07 -9.37 4.51
CA SER A 154 26.19 -10.53 5.40
C SER A 154 26.75 -11.75 4.66
N THR A 155 26.27 -11.99 3.42
CA THR A 155 26.76 -13.08 2.56
C THR A 155 28.27 -12.97 2.28
N TYR A 156 28.73 -11.78 1.87
CA TYR A 156 30.13 -11.57 1.56
C TYR A 156 31.01 -11.48 2.80
N ALA A 157 30.48 -10.97 3.94
CA ALA A 157 31.16 -10.96 5.21
C ALA A 157 31.43 -12.38 5.74
N LEU A 158 30.45 -13.28 5.65
CA LEU A 158 30.63 -14.69 6.03
C LEU A 158 31.60 -15.40 5.10
N THR A 159 31.40 -15.26 3.78
CA THR A 159 32.28 -15.89 2.75
C THR A 159 33.73 -15.45 2.96
N MET A 160 33.97 -14.16 3.18
CA MET A 160 35.29 -13.60 3.44
C MET A 160 35.91 -14.21 4.71
N SER A 161 35.14 -14.32 5.80
CA SER A 161 35.65 -14.87 7.06
C SER A 161 36.03 -16.35 6.92
N VAL A 162 35.22 -17.15 6.22
CA VAL A 162 35.51 -18.56 5.95
C VAL A 162 36.74 -18.72 5.05
N ALA A 163 36.89 -17.84 4.05
CA ALA A 163 38.05 -17.84 3.15
C ALA A 163 39.34 -17.42 3.86
N GLU A 164 39.27 -16.47 4.80
CA GLU A 164 40.41 -16.08 5.64
C GLU A 164 40.91 -17.27 6.46
N ASP A 165 40.02 -18.04 7.10
CA ASP A 165 40.36 -19.22 7.90
C ASP A 165 40.99 -20.33 7.05
N LYS A 166 40.62 -20.45 5.78
CA LYS A 166 41.17 -21.41 4.83
C LYS A 166 42.44 -20.92 4.10
N GLY A 167 42.78 -19.64 4.23
CA GLY A 167 43.90 -19.02 3.52
C GLY A 167 43.67 -18.79 2.04
N GLU A 168 42.41 -18.68 1.59
CA GLU A 168 41.99 -18.51 0.18
C GLU A 168 42.06 -17.02 -0.21
N LYS A 169 43.27 -16.52 -0.44
CA LYS A 169 43.54 -15.08 -0.63
C LYS A 169 42.75 -14.40 -1.77
N ASP A 170 42.54 -15.12 -2.87
CA ASP A 170 41.81 -14.58 -4.03
C ASP A 170 40.35 -14.35 -3.70
N ILE A 171 39.70 -15.29 -2.99
CA ILE A 171 38.32 -15.15 -2.53
C ILE A 171 38.19 -14.01 -1.51
N VAL A 172 39.16 -13.90 -0.58
CA VAL A 172 39.20 -12.78 0.37
C VAL A 172 39.25 -11.43 -0.34
N GLN A 173 40.11 -11.31 -1.37
CA GLN A 173 40.21 -10.07 -2.14
C GLN A 173 38.96 -9.76 -2.94
N ASP A 174 38.34 -10.74 -3.55
CA ASP A 174 37.06 -10.59 -4.29
C ASP A 174 35.94 -10.14 -3.35
N CYS A 175 35.80 -10.77 -2.19
CA CYS A 175 34.84 -10.36 -1.18
C CYS A 175 35.09 -8.94 -0.66
N TYR A 176 36.35 -8.59 -0.42
CA TYR A 176 36.73 -7.25 0.01
C TYR A 176 36.30 -6.19 -1.01
N ASN A 177 36.62 -6.37 -2.28
CA ASN A 177 36.25 -5.45 -3.35
C ASN A 177 34.73 -5.31 -3.40
N HIS A 178 33.99 -6.42 -3.33
CA HIS A 178 32.52 -6.41 -3.34
C HIS A 178 31.91 -5.66 -2.16
N ILE A 179 32.46 -5.88 -0.95
CA ILE A 179 32.04 -5.15 0.27
C ILE A 179 32.27 -3.64 0.09
N VAL A 180 33.43 -3.26 -0.44
CA VAL A 180 33.74 -1.83 -0.67
C VAL A 180 32.78 -1.20 -1.67
N ASP A 181 32.49 -1.87 -2.79
CA ASP A 181 31.56 -1.40 -3.82
C ASP A 181 30.15 -1.26 -3.23
N PHE A 182 29.65 -2.29 -2.54
CA PHE A 182 28.34 -2.27 -1.89
C PHE A 182 28.18 -1.13 -0.87
N MET A 183 29.16 -0.99 0.01
CA MET A 183 29.17 0.08 1.04
C MET A 183 29.21 1.48 0.39
N THR A 184 29.98 1.64 -0.68
CA THR A 184 30.08 2.90 -1.42
C THR A 184 28.75 3.25 -2.07
N ASP A 185 28.10 2.30 -2.75
CA ASP A 185 26.79 2.46 -3.37
C ASP A 185 25.72 2.84 -2.34
N CYS A 186 25.66 2.13 -1.22
CA CYS A 186 24.70 2.41 -0.16
C CYS A 186 24.90 3.80 0.47
N LEU A 187 26.15 4.20 0.72
CA LEU A 187 26.47 5.52 1.28
C LEU A 187 26.18 6.66 0.28
N ASP A 188 26.38 6.45 -1.02
CA ASP A 188 26.01 7.42 -2.05
C ASP A 188 24.49 7.64 -2.11
N ILE A 189 23.70 6.56 -1.99
CA ILE A 189 22.24 6.62 -2.06
C ILE A 189 21.63 7.18 -0.78
N PHE A 190 22.01 6.64 0.39
CA PHE A 190 21.34 6.88 1.66
C PHE A 190 22.11 7.82 2.62
N GLY A 191 23.41 7.96 2.43
CA GLY A 191 24.25 8.80 3.32
C GLY A 191 24.12 8.37 4.81
N ASN A 192 23.72 9.32 5.66
CA ASN A 192 23.52 9.10 7.10
C ASN A 192 22.25 8.31 7.45
N ASP A 193 21.46 7.92 6.46
CA ASP A 193 20.25 7.10 6.62
C ASP A 193 20.53 5.62 6.31
N PHE A 194 21.79 5.24 6.17
CA PHE A 194 22.23 3.87 5.99
C PHE A 194 22.78 3.27 7.27
N TYR A 195 22.39 2.03 7.59
CA TYR A 195 22.79 1.28 8.77
C TYR A 195 23.19 -0.15 8.41
N ILE A 196 24.17 -0.69 9.12
CA ILE A 196 24.52 -2.11 9.05
C ILE A 196 23.66 -2.84 10.08
N GLU A 197 23.08 -3.97 9.70
CA GLU A 197 22.24 -4.78 10.58
C GLU A 197 22.94 -6.08 10.96
N CYS A 198 22.91 -6.42 12.25
CA CYS A 198 23.30 -7.73 12.76
C CYS A 198 22.15 -8.35 13.56
N ALA A 199 22.20 -9.65 13.80
CA ALA A 199 21.11 -10.37 14.47
C ALA A 199 21.57 -11.06 15.75
N PRO A 200 20.70 -11.10 16.80
CA PRO A 200 20.98 -11.86 18.02
C PRO A 200 20.81 -13.35 17.74
N SER A 201 21.91 -14.09 17.76
CA SER A 201 21.90 -15.54 17.53
C SER A 201 23.17 -16.18 18.08
N THR A 202 23.06 -17.42 18.52
CA THR A 202 24.19 -18.28 18.92
C THR A 202 24.63 -19.21 17.81
N SER A 203 24.04 -19.13 16.62
CA SER A 203 24.52 -19.82 15.43
C SER A 203 25.94 -19.38 15.10
N VAL A 204 26.82 -20.33 14.80
CA VAL A 204 28.23 -20.07 14.52
C VAL A 204 28.39 -19.11 13.35
N ASP A 205 27.68 -19.33 12.27
CA ASP A 205 27.74 -18.50 11.06
C ASP A 205 27.26 -17.07 11.36
N GLN A 206 26.18 -16.91 12.14
CA GLN A 206 25.69 -15.58 12.52
C GLN A 206 26.68 -14.86 13.43
N MET A 207 27.29 -15.55 14.40
CA MET A 207 28.29 -14.95 15.28
C MET A 207 29.56 -14.51 14.52
N ILE A 208 30.02 -15.33 13.55
CA ILE A 208 31.14 -14.98 12.66
C ILE A 208 30.78 -13.73 11.85
N THR A 209 29.58 -13.73 11.26
CA THR A 209 29.07 -12.61 10.47
C THR A 209 28.96 -11.34 11.31
N ASN A 210 28.37 -11.38 12.52
CA ASN A 210 28.22 -10.23 13.41
C ASN A 210 29.59 -9.58 13.72
N ARG A 211 30.61 -10.38 14.02
CA ARG A 211 31.98 -9.87 14.26
C ARG A 211 32.56 -9.16 13.02
N LYS A 212 32.32 -9.72 11.83
CA LYS A 212 32.82 -9.14 10.59
C LYS A 212 32.07 -7.84 10.26
N LEU A 213 30.74 -7.83 10.40
CA LEU A 213 29.90 -6.64 10.21
C LEU A 213 30.28 -5.52 11.16
N TYR A 214 30.58 -5.82 12.41
CA TYR A 214 31.05 -4.83 13.38
C TYR A 214 32.37 -4.17 12.94
N LYS A 215 33.33 -4.95 12.42
CA LYS A 215 34.59 -4.42 11.88
C LYS A 215 34.35 -3.54 10.64
N ILE A 216 33.44 -3.95 9.76
CA ILE A 216 33.07 -3.18 8.56
C ILE A 216 32.40 -1.87 8.98
N ALA A 217 31.48 -1.91 9.95
CA ALA A 217 30.81 -0.74 10.49
C ALA A 217 31.83 0.30 11.01
N GLN A 218 32.84 -0.15 11.75
CA GLN A 218 33.92 0.71 12.25
C GLN A 218 34.75 1.29 11.09
N ALA A 219 35.10 0.46 10.11
CA ALA A 219 35.95 0.88 8.99
C ALA A 219 35.28 1.96 8.10
N PHE A 220 33.97 1.87 7.90
CA PHE A 220 33.20 2.81 7.10
C PHE A 220 32.54 3.92 7.93
N ASN A 221 32.69 3.90 9.25
CA ASN A 221 32.02 4.81 10.18
C ASN A 221 30.48 4.84 9.99
N VAL A 222 29.88 3.67 9.85
CA VAL A 222 28.43 3.47 9.70
C VAL A 222 27.90 2.86 10.99
N PRO A 223 26.78 3.37 11.56
CA PRO A 223 26.18 2.75 12.74
C PRO A 223 25.72 1.32 12.45
N ILE A 224 26.03 0.39 13.38
CA ILE A 224 25.49 -0.96 13.35
C ILE A 224 24.33 -1.06 14.32
N VAL A 225 23.24 -1.71 13.92
CA VAL A 225 21.98 -1.88 14.67
C VAL A 225 21.63 -3.35 14.79
N ILE A 226 20.75 -3.69 15.74
CA ILE A 226 20.20 -5.04 15.86
C ILE A 226 18.91 -5.16 15.06
N GLY A 227 18.75 -6.26 14.28
CA GLY A 227 17.51 -6.72 13.69
C GLY A 227 17.17 -8.11 14.20
N THR A 228 15.94 -8.32 14.65
CA THR A 228 15.49 -9.62 15.17
C THR A 228 14.91 -10.52 14.09
N ASP A 229 14.62 -9.97 12.92
CA ASP A 229 14.01 -10.69 11.80
C ASP A 229 12.82 -11.56 12.24
N ALA A 230 11.91 -10.92 13.03
CA ALA A 230 10.92 -11.63 13.82
C ALA A 230 9.81 -12.24 12.96
N HIS A 231 9.75 -13.56 12.87
CA HIS A 231 8.75 -14.35 12.16
C HIS A 231 7.70 -14.98 13.08
N TYR A 232 7.95 -14.98 14.39
CA TYR A 232 7.03 -15.41 15.44
C TYR A 232 7.26 -14.58 16.71
N LEU A 233 6.35 -14.64 17.70
CA LEU A 233 6.37 -13.69 18.82
C LEU A 233 7.17 -14.18 20.04
N THR A 234 7.02 -15.45 20.42
CA THR A 234 7.58 -16.01 21.66
C THR A 234 8.37 -17.29 21.40
N LYS A 235 9.18 -17.73 22.36
CA LYS A 235 9.92 -19.03 22.25
C LYS A 235 8.98 -20.20 22.03
N GLU A 236 7.83 -20.18 22.68
CA GLU A 236 6.81 -21.22 22.59
C GLU A 236 6.21 -21.32 21.19
N ASP A 237 6.09 -20.18 20.49
CA ASP A 237 5.55 -20.12 19.12
C ASP A 237 6.47 -20.79 18.10
N ARG A 238 7.74 -21.05 18.44
CA ARG A 238 8.69 -21.75 17.58
C ARG A 238 8.17 -23.09 17.08
N PHE A 239 7.48 -23.83 17.94
CA PHE A 239 6.87 -25.10 17.56
C PHE A 239 5.78 -24.93 16.51
N VAL A 240 4.91 -23.92 16.67
CA VAL A 240 3.86 -23.61 15.71
C VAL A 240 4.46 -23.12 14.40
N HIS A 241 5.46 -22.24 14.48
CA HIS A 241 6.17 -21.71 13.32
C HIS A 241 6.84 -22.84 12.50
N LYS A 242 7.51 -23.80 13.16
CA LYS A 242 8.10 -24.96 12.50
C LYS A 242 7.05 -25.82 11.78
N ALA A 243 5.90 -26.08 12.45
CA ALA A 243 4.78 -26.78 11.83
C ALA A 243 4.22 -26.03 10.62
N TYR A 244 4.14 -24.71 10.71
CA TYR A 244 3.66 -23.84 9.64
C TYR A 244 4.57 -23.89 8.40
N LEU A 245 5.89 -23.76 8.59
CA LEU A 245 6.89 -23.88 7.52
C LEU A 245 6.80 -25.22 6.77
N ASN A 246 6.49 -26.30 7.48
CA ASN A 246 6.41 -27.65 6.94
C ASN A 246 5.02 -28.03 6.38
N SER A 247 4.02 -27.16 6.49
CA SER A 247 2.62 -27.45 6.11
C SER A 247 2.39 -27.63 4.60
N LYS A 248 3.29 -27.18 3.73
CA LYS A 248 3.16 -27.26 2.26
C LYS A 248 4.03 -28.35 1.60
N GLY A 249 4.26 -29.45 2.28
CA GLY A 249 4.83 -30.66 1.66
C GLY A 249 6.36 -30.72 1.59
N GLY A 250 6.92 -31.52 2.44
CA GLY A 250 8.34 -31.82 2.60
C GLY A 250 8.84 -31.28 3.94
N GLU A 251 9.56 -32.13 4.68
CA GLU A 251 10.35 -31.65 5.80
C GLU A 251 11.38 -30.66 5.23
N ARG A 252 11.15 -29.37 5.40
CA ARG A 252 12.25 -28.42 5.35
C ARG A 252 13.06 -28.68 6.63
N GLU A 253 14.34 -29.00 6.49
CA GLU A 253 15.27 -28.75 7.59
C GLU A 253 15.09 -27.26 7.94
N VAL A 254 14.39 -27.03 9.05
CA VAL A 254 14.16 -25.69 9.53
C VAL A 254 15.43 -25.30 10.23
N ASP A 255 16.26 -24.56 9.51
CA ASP A 255 17.57 -24.11 9.89
C ASP A 255 17.60 -23.49 11.31
N ASP A 256 18.70 -23.66 11.99
CA ASP A 256 19.01 -22.99 13.27
C ASP A 256 18.83 -21.46 13.21
N PHE A 257 18.78 -20.90 11.99
CA PHE A 257 18.48 -19.51 11.72
C PHE A 257 17.17 -19.04 12.38
N TYR A 258 16.07 -19.80 12.21
CA TYR A 258 14.76 -19.39 12.77
C TYR A 258 14.65 -19.55 14.30
N GLU A 259 15.64 -20.16 14.97
CA GLU A 259 15.62 -20.32 16.43
C GLU A 259 15.52 -18.95 17.15
N PHE A 260 16.13 -17.93 16.57
CA PHE A 260 16.21 -16.59 17.14
C PHE A 260 15.36 -15.54 16.39
N ALA A 261 14.64 -15.95 15.33
CA ALA A 261 13.84 -15.04 14.50
C ALA A 261 12.50 -14.65 15.17
N ARG A 262 12.58 -13.99 16.33
CA ARG A 262 11.44 -13.58 17.15
C ARG A 262 11.68 -12.26 17.86
N LEU A 263 10.62 -11.68 18.40
CA LEU A 263 10.79 -10.53 19.31
C LEU A 263 11.47 -10.95 20.60
N MET A 264 12.30 -10.02 21.10
CA MET A 264 13.05 -10.16 22.36
C MET A 264 12.96 -8.87 23.15
N ASP A 265 13.01 -8.94 24.48
CA ASP A 265 13.27 -7.75 25.27
C ASP A 265 14.75 -7.34 25.20
N PHE A 266 15.06 -6.16 25.74
CA PHE A 266 16.42 -5.61 25.69
C PHE A 266 17.46 -6.54 26.33
N ASN A 267 17.15 -7.11 27.50
CA ASN A 267 18.14 -7.90 28.26
C ASN A 267 18.41 -9.24 27.56
N GLU A 268 17.40 -9.89 27.02
CA GLU A 268 17.55 -11.11 26.26
C GLU A 268 18.35 -10.87 24.96
N ALA A 269 18.03 -9.81 24.24
CA ALA A 269 18.76 -9.43 23.03
C ALA A 269 20.24 -9.12 23.33
N GLU A 270 20.52 -8.38 24.43
CA GLU A 270 21.89 -8.08 24.89
C GLU A 270 22.66 -9.36 25.22
N GLU A 271 22.05 -10.26 25.99
CA GLU A 271 22.69 -11.51 26.41
C GLU A 271 23.08 -12.37 25.21
N ILE A 272 22.17 -12.59 24.30
CA ILE A 272 22.39 -13.40 23.09
C ILE A 272 23.42 -12.73 22.17
N LEU A 273 23.27 -11.42 21.92
CA LEU A 273 24.19 -10.71 21.02
C LEU A 273 25.61 -10.63 21.56
N ALA A 274 25.78 -10.53 22.88
CA ALA A 274 27.09 -10.51 23.53
C ALA A 274 27.92 -11.75 23.26
N GLU A 275 27.31 -12.92 23.03
CA GLU A 275 27.99 -14.16 22.64
C GLU A 275 28.83 -13.98 21.36
N SER A 276 28.32 -13.16 20.40
CA SER A 276 29.08 -12.80 19.20
C SER A 276 30.40 -12.07 19.50
N PHE A 277 30.50 -11.43 20.65
CA PHE A 277 31.59 -10.53 21.06
C PHE A 277 32.28 -11.01 22.34
N GLU A 278 32.40 -12.31 22.54
CA GLU A 278 33.10 -12.93 23.68
C GLU A 278 32.55 -12.46 25.06
N GLY A 279 31.22 -12.30 25.15
CA GLY A 279 30.52 -11.85 26.35
C GLY A 279 30.59 -10.33 26.60
N ARG A 280 31.08 -9.54 25.66
CA ARG A 280 31.17 -8.07 25.74
C ARG A 280 29.78 -7.41 25.62
N LYS A 281 29.09 -7.26 26.77
CA LYS A 281 27.79 -6.61 26.85
C LYS A 281 27.82 -5.14 26.48
N ASP A 282 28.93 -4.44 26.67
CA ASP A 282 29.11 -3.05 26.28
C ASP A 282 28.98 -2.85 24.77
N ILE A 283 29.50 -3.77 23.93
CA ILE A 283 29.34 -3.74 22.49
C ILE A 283 27.90 -4.08 22.11
N ALA A 284 27.31 -5.12 22.69
CA ALA A 284 25.93 -5.50 22.44
C ALA A 284 24.94 -4.38 22.79
N GLU A 285 25.11 -3.76 23.98
CA GLU A 285 24.31 -2.61 24.41
C GLU A 285 24.39 -1.45 23.42
N GLN A 286 25.61 -1.08 22.99
CA GLN A 286 25.79 -0.02 21.98
C GLN A 286 25.05 -0.31 20.68
N ILE A 287 25.17 -1.53 20.17
CA ILE A 287 24.49 -1.95 18.92
C ILE A 287 22.98 -1.85 19.07
N ILE A 288 22.43 -2.31 20.19
CA ILE A 288 21.01 -2.26 20.47
C ILE A 288 20.55 -0.80 20.61
N GLN A 289 21.29 0.03 21.33
CA GLN A 289 20.96 1.46 21.52
C GLN A 289 21.02 2.25 20.21
N ASN A 290 21.86 1.87 19.25
CA ASN A 290 21.93 2.53 17.96
C ASN A 290 20.60 2.46 17.16
N THR A 291 19.68 1.54 17.49
CA THR A 291 18.34 1.51 16.88
C THR A 291 17.51 2.76 17.16
N ILE A 292 17.82 3.46 18.28
CA ILE A 292 17.18 4.74 18.63
C ILE A 292 17.50 5.83 17.60
N LEU A 293 18.67 5.78 16.95
CA LEU A 293 19.03 6.70 15.87
C LEU A 293 18.07 6.58 14.67
N ILE A 294 17.52 5.39 14.45
CA ILE A 294 16.47 5.16 13.43
C ILE A 294 15.15 5.74 13.94
N GLN A 295 14.74 5.39 15.15
CA GLN A 295 13.49 5.85 15.74
C GLN A 295 13.36 7.38 15.76
N GLU A 296 14.43 8.09 16.09
CA GLU A 296 14.45 9.57 16.13
C GLU A 296 14.19 10.22 14.77
N LYS A 297 14.42 9.50 13.68
CA LYS A 297 14.17 9.97 12.32
C LYS A 297 12.75 9.67 11.81
N ILE A 298 11.95 8.86 12.54
CA ILE A 298 10.60 8.48 12.14
C ILE A 298 9.61 9.55 12.58
N GLU A 299 8.91 10.11 11.63
CA GLU A 299 7.80 11.03 11.85
C GLU A 299 6.46 10.27 11.91
N ASP A 300 5.50 10.86 12.61
CA ASP A 300 4.12 10.33 12.59
C ASP A 300 3.38 10.85 11.35
N TYR A 301 2.80 9.96 10.56
CA TYR A 301 2.01 10.32 9.39
C TYR A 301 0.81 9.39 9.20
N SER A 302 -0.16 9.84 8.41
CA SER A 302 -1.34 9.04 8.08
C SER A 302 -1.34 8.65 6.60
N LEU A 303 -1.67 7.38 6.35
CA LEU A 303 -1.93 6.86 5.00
C LEU A 303 -3.36 7.15 4.54
N GLU A 304 -4.26 7.45 5.49
CA GLU A 304 -5.64 7.76 5.16
C GLU A 304 -5.73 9.06 4.37
N ARG A 305 -6.51 9.01 3.30
CA ARG A 305 -6.84 10.15 2.46
C ARG A 305 -8.34 10.38 2.50
N LYS A 306 -8.76 11.62 2.28
CA LYS A 306 -10.17 11.89 1.99
C LYS A 306 -10.58 11.10 0.75
N GLN A 307 -11.81 10.63 0.72
CA GLN A 307 -12.40 10.09 -0.50
C GLN A 307 -12.29 11.14 -1.61
N ILE A 308 -11.88 10.68 -2.78
CA ILE A 308 -11.78 11.52 -3.98
C ILE A 308 -12.88 11.05 -4.92
N ILE A 309 -13.78 11.98 -5.27
CA ILE A 309 -14.76 11.72 -6.31
C ILE A 309 -14.05 11.83 -7.66
N PRO A 310 -14.00 10.74 -8.45
CA PRO A 310 -13.35 10.79 -9.76
C PRO A 310 -14.12 11.76 -10.67
N LYS A 311 -13.37 12.52 -11.47
CA LYS A 311 -13.94 13.48 -12.42
C LYS A 311 -13.46 13.14 -13.82
N VAL A 312 -14.40 12.96 -14.73
CA VAL A 312 -14.10 12.88 -16.15
C VAL A 312 -14.17 14.26 -16.77
N LYS A 313 -13.44 14.45 -17.87
CA LYS A 313 -13.55 15.67 -18.65
C LYS A 313 -14.91 15.66 -19.33
N VAL A 314 -15.75 16.65 -19.02
CA VAL A 314 -17.07 16.79 -19.60
C VAL A 314 -17.10 18.02 -20.50
N PRO A 315 -17.93 18.03 -21.57
CA PRO A 315 -18.14 19.22 -22.37
C PRO A 315 -18.84 20.29 -21.52
N PHE A 316 -18.49 21.55 -21.74
CA PHE A 316 -19.23 22.65 -21.18
C PHE A 316 -20.46 22.93 -22.06
N TYR A 317 -21.63 22.84 -21.46
CA TYR A 317 -22.89 23.20 -22.14
C TYR A 317 -23.28 24.61 -21.71
N GLU A 318 -23.20 25.58 -22.63
CA GLU A 318 -23.82 26.90 -22.44
C GLU A 318 -25.34 26.69 -22.40
N SER A 319 -26.02 27.23 -21.43
CA SER A 319 -27.45 27.10 -21.11
C SER A 319 -28.33 26.37 -22.13
N TYR A 320 -29.00 25.32 -21.65
CA TYR A 320 -29.89 24.51 -22.48
C TYR A 320 -31.09 25.31 -22.98
N GLN A 321 -31.40 25.13 -24.26
CA GLN A 321 -32.63 25.65 -24.88
C GLN A 321 -33.87 24.80 -24.49
N ILE A 322 -33.78 23.90 -23.51
CA ILE A 322 -34.88 23.01 -23.11
C ILE A 322 -36.04 23.80 -22.53
N TYR A 323 -35.81 24.93 -21.86
CA TYR A 323 -36.88 25.85 -21.49
C TYR A 323 -37.86 26.20 -22.67
N GLN A 324 -37.33 26.22 -23.88
CA GLN A 324 -38.14 26.51 -25.06
C GLN A 324 -38.94 25.27 -25.57
N MET A 325 -38.59 24.09 -25.05
CA MET A 325 -39.24 22.80 -25.42
C MET A 325 -40.25 22.36 -24.36
N LEU A 326 -40.24 22.96 -23.17
CA LEU A 326 -41.21 22.68 -22.12
C LEU A 326 -42.57 23.24 -22.48
N PRO A 327 -43.67 22.55 -22.13
CA PRO A 327 -45.00 23.12 -22.18
C PRO A 327 -45.07 24.46 -21.41
N GLU A 328 -45.84 25.44 -21.90
CA GLU A 328 -45.87 26.78 -21.27
C GLU A 328 -46.22 26.76 -19.78
N ASP A 329 -47.10 25.86 -19.37
CA ASP A 329 -47.53 25.65 -17.97
C ASP A 329 -46.42 25.05 -17.08
N ILE A 330 -45.45 24.39 -17.66
CA ILE A 330 -44.26 23.88 -16.93
C ILE A 330 -43.11 24.89 -16.94
N SER A 331 -42.90 25.56 -18.08
CA SER A 331 -41.72 26.43 -18.25
C SER A 331 -41.69 27.64 -17.34
N TRP A 332 -42.82 28.31 -17.08
CA TRP A 332 -42.87 29.55 -16.27
C TRP A 332 -42.86 29.31 -14.76
N GLU A 333 -43.24 28.12 -14.27
CA GLU A 333 -43.18 27.71 -12.88
C GLU A 333 -41.90 26.91 -12.52
N PHE A 334 -41.03 26.65 -13.50
CA PHE A 334 -39.89 25.74 -13.35
C PHE A 334 -39.06 26.01 -12.11
N GLY A 335 -38.55 27.23 -11.95
CA GLY A 335 -37.72 27.58 -10.81
C GLY A 335 -38.47 27.60 -9.46
N LEU A 336 -39.81 27.72 -9.46
CA LEU A 336 -40.64 27.62 -8.26
C LEU A 336 -40.87 26.20 -7.82
N LYS A 337 -41.05 25.28 -8.78
CA LYS A 337 -41.29 23.83 -8.54
C LYS A 337 -40.02 23.05 -8.33
N TRP A 338 -38.95 23.34 -9.09
CA TRP A 338 -37.70 22.60 -9.13
C TRP A 338 -36.47 23.48 -8.93
N PRO A 339 -36.33 24.11 -7.73
CA PRO A 339 -35.30 25.10 -7.46
C PRO A 339 -33.85 24.56 -7.54
N THR A 340 -33.63 23.28 -7.25
CA THR A 340 -32.29 22.69 -7.37
C THR A 340 -31.89 22.52 -8.83
N LEU A 341 -32.80 22.07 -9.67
CA LEU A 341 -32.56 21.92 -11.11
C LEU A 341 -32.36 23.29 -11.76
N ASP A 342 -33.15 24.31 -11.37
CA ASP A 342 -33.02 25.70 -11.85
C ASP A 342 -31.65 26.28 -11.48
N ARG A 343 -31.20 26.07 -10.23
CA ARG A 343 -29.83 26.43 -9.79
C ARG A 343 -28.76 25.74 -10.67
N ILE A 344 -28.92 24.46 -10.94
CA ILE A 344 -27.95 23.68 -11.76
C ILE A 344 -27.89 24.22 -13.19
N MET A 345 -28.98 24.65 -13.77
CA MET A 345 -29.02 25.26 -15.10
C MET A 345 -28.16 26.53 -15.22
N THR A 346 -28.00 27.24 -14.14
CA THR A 346 -27.26 28.54 -14.10
C THR A 346 -25.89 28.43 -13.43
N THR A 347 -25.54 27.25 -12.90
CA THR A 347 -24.25 27.08 -12.19
C THR A 347 -23.06 27.21 -13.15
N GLY A 348 -21.91 27.67 -12.61
CA GLY A 348 -20.62 27.60 -13.30
C GLY A 348 -19.92 26.25 -13.21
N ASN A 349 -20.53 25.22 -12.57
CA ASN A 349 -19.92 23.90 -12.37
C ASN A 349 -20.25 22.97 -13.56
N ASP A 350 -19.23 22.64 -14.34
CA ASP A 350 -19.38 21.81 -15.54
C ASP A 350 -19.97 20.44 -15.25
N GLN A 351 -19.65 19.84 -14.11
CA GLN A 351 -20.13 18.51 -13.73
C GLN A 351 -21.62 18.51 -13.42
N GLU A 352 -22.11 19.53 -12.74
CA GLU A 352 -23.54 19.70 -12.46
C GLU A 352 -24.32 19.91 -13.75
N ARG A 353 -23.85 20.82 -14.59
CA ARG A 353 -24.48 21.13 -15.87
C ARG A 353 -24.53 19.93 -16.80
N TYR A 354 -23.43 19.22 -16.92
CA TYR A 354 -23.36 18.02 -17.76
C TYR A 354 -24.35 16.96 -17.30
N TRP A 355 -24.39 16.68 -15.99
CA TRP A 355 -25.32 15.71 -15.41
C TRP A 355 -26.79 16.05 -15.76
N LEU A 356 -27.20 17.31 -15.54
CA LEU A 356 -28.56 17.71 -15.85
C LEU A 356 -28.85 17.62 -17.34
N ALA A 357 -27.92 18.07 -18.15
CA ALA A 357 -28.03 18.06 -19.61
C ALA A 357 -28.26 16.65 -20.19
N GLU A 358 -27.49 15.68 -19.71
CA GLU A 358 -27.66 14.28 -20.13
C GLU A 358 -28.99 13.68 -19.64
N CYS A 359 -29.42 14.07 -18.41
CA CYS A 359 -30.74 13.66 -17.91
C CYS A 359 -31.88 14.25 -18.78
N GLU A 360 -31.82 15.52 -19.12
CA GLU A 360 -32.81 16.20 -19.97
C GLU A 360 -32.86 15.63 -21.38
N ALA A 361 -31.69 15.40 -21.99
CA ALA A 361 -31.62 14.79 -23.32
C ALA A 361 -32.27 13.39 -23.32
N SER A 362 -32.02 12.60 -22.30
CA SER A 362 -32.65 11.28 -22.13
C SER A 362 -34.14 11.36 -21.84
N MET A 363 -34.61 12.36 -21.06
CA MET A 363 -36.04 12.60 -20.85
C MET A 363 -36.76 12.94 -22.17
N LEU A 364 -36.14 13.77 -23.01
CA LEU A 364 -36.67 14.10 -24.31
C LEU A 364 -36.74 12.87 -25.22
N GLU A 365 -35.66 12.10 -25.31
CA GLU A 365 -35.59 10.85 -26.12
C GLU A 365 -36.66 9.84 -25.69
N LYS A 366 -36.86 9.69 -24.37
CA LYS A 366 -37.80 8.72 -23.80
C LYS A 366 -39.26 9.24 -23.73
N GLY A 367 -39.51 10.47 -24.12
CA GLY A 367 -40.86 11.07 -24.09
C GLY A 367 -41.36 11.32 -22.66
N PHE A 368 -40.47 11.79 -21.76
CA PHE A 368 -40.79 12.12 -20.38
C PHE A 368 -40.77 13.62 -20.09
N ILE A 369 -40.42 14.44 -21.08
CA ILE A 369 -40.19 15.87 -20.89
C ILE A 369 -41.45 16.63 -20.43
N ASP A 370 -42.64 16.15 -20.86
CA ASP A 370 -43.96 16.71 -20.54
C ASP A 370 -44.61 16.04 -19.30
N LYS A 371 -43.86 15.22 -18.55
CA LYS A 371 -44.36 14.46 -17.40
C LYS A 371 -43.82 15.03 -16.10
N PRO A 372 -44.64 15.79 -15.33
CA PRO A 372 -44.20 16.43 -14.09
C PRO A 372 -43.59 15.46 -13.05
N GLU A 373 -44.10 14.24 -12.98
CA GLU A 373 -43.64 13.21 -12.02
C GLU A 373 -42.17 12.80 -12.21
N TYR A 374 -41.63 12.93 -13.43
CA TYR A 374 -40.20 12.68 -13.68
C TYR A 374 -39.34 13.85 -13.24
N TRP A 375 -39.81 15.08 -13.42
CA TRP A 375 -39.14 16.30 -12.93
C TRP A 375 -39.14 16.35 -11.41
N ASP A 376 -40.29 16.07 -10.75
CA ASP A 376 -40.39 15.98 -9.30
C ASP A 376 -39.38 14.99 -8.72
N ARG A 377 -39.24 13.84 -9.35
CA ARG A 377 -38.28 12.83 -8.94
C ARG A 377 -36.84 13.28 -9.18
N LEU A 378 -36.53 13.89 -10.31
CA LEU A 378 -35.20 14.38 -10.65
C LEU A 378 -34.78 15.51 -9.70
N GLU A 379 -35.68 16.42 -9.32
CA GLU A 379 -35.46 17.47 -8.31
C GLU A 379 -35.06 16.87 -6.96
N ILE A 380 -35.82 15.88 -6.48
CA ILE A 380 -35.52 15.21 -5.20
C ILE A 380 -34.12 14.56 -5.25
N GLU A 381 -33.78 13.89 -6.35
CA GLU A 381 -32.47 13.25 -6.50
C GLU A 381 -31.36 14.29 -6.61
N ALA A 382 -31.53 15.37 -7.35
CA ALA A 382 -30.59 16.48 -7.45
C ALA A 382 -30.31 17.12 -6.08
N ASP A 383 -31.35 17.37 -5.30
CA ASP A 383 -31.23 17.94 -3.94
C ASP A 383 -30.48 16.99 -2.99
N VAL A 384 -30.73 15.68 -3.07
CA VAL A 384 -29.98 14.68 -2.28
C VAL A 384 -28.51 14.60 -2.70
N ILE A 385 -28.23 14.57 -4.01
CA ILE A 385 -26.86 14.54 -4.55
C ILE A 385 -26.09 15.80 -4.11
N ASN A 386 -26.72 16.97 -4.26
CA ASN A 386 -26.12 18.26 -3.86
C ASN A 386 -25.80 18.27 -2.34
N TYR A 387 -26.78 17.92 -1.51
CA TYR A 387 -26.62 17.88 -0.04
C TYR A 387 -25.47 16.97 0.40
N ILE A 388 -25.37 15.77 -0.17
CA ILE A 388 -24.29 14.82 0.14
C ILE A 388 -22.95 15.36 -0.38
N GLY A 389 -22.91 15.94 -1.59
CA GLY A 389 -21.72 16.58 -2.14
C GLY A 389 -21.18 17.70 -1.23
N GLU A 390 -22.04 18.55 -0.70
CA GLU A 390 -21.67 19.58 0.27
C GLU A 390 -21.09 18.99 1.56
N LYS A 391 -21.65 17.90 2.08
CA LYS A 391 -21.12 17.18 3.25
C LYS A 391 -19.75 16.56 3.01
N LEU A 392 -19.54 16.03 1.82
CA LEU A 392 -18.25 15.45 1.41
C LEU A 392 -17.24 16.55 0.98
N ASN A 393 -17.68 17.79 0.87
CA ASN A 393 -16.92 18.94 0.36
C ASN A 393 -16.35 18.66 -1.05
N ASP A 394 -17.17 18.08 -1.93
CA ASP A 394 -16.86 17.80 -3.34
C ASP A 394 -18.16 17.75 -4.18
N CYS A 395 -18.02 17.78 -5.51
CA CYS A 395 -19.15 17.68 -6.44
C CYS A 395 -19.54 16.22 -6.69
N LEU A 396 -20.63 15.76 -6.03
CA LEU A 396 -21.07 14.36 -6.19
C LEU A 396 -21.69 14.07 -7.58
N PHE A 397 -22.13 15.06 -8.34
CA PHE A 397 -22.58 14.89 -9.72
C PHE A 397 -21.47 14.30 -10.61
N ALA A 398 -20.20 14.64 -10.33
CA ALA A 398 -19.06 14.09 -11.04
C ALA A 398 -18.94 12.55 -10.91
N TYR A 399 -19.41 11.97 -9.81
CA TYR A 399 -19.46 10.53 -9.61
C TYR A 399 -20.35 9.86 -10.65
N PHE A 400 -21.58 10.38 -10.86
CA PHE A 400 -22.53 9.85 -11.84
C PHE A 400 -22.03 10.06 -13.27
N ASN A 401 -21.44 11.21 -13.58
CA ASN A 401 -20.85 11.51 -14.88
C ASN A 401 -19.72 10.55 -15.21
N THR A 402 -18.90 10.18 -14.19
CA THR A 402 -17.83 9.21 -14.34
C THR A 402 -18.39 7.80 -14.63
N PHE A 403 -19.47 7.40 -13.94
CA PHE A 403 -20.12 6.13 -14.22
C PHE A 403 -20.71 6.10 -15.62
N LYS A 404 -21.43 7.16 -16.04
CA LYS A 404 -21.95 7.28 -17.41
C LYS A 404 -20.85 7.10 -18.44
N HIS A 405 -19.73 7.81 -18.28
CA HIS A 405 -18.60 7.71 -19.18
C HIS A 405 -18.07 6.28 -19.32
N TYR A 406 -17.93 5.55 -18.20
CA TYR A 406 -17.48 4.17 -18.26
C TYR A 406 -18.54 3.20 -18.82
N ILE A 407 -19.83 3.45 -18.59
CA ILE A 407 -20.91 2.68 -19.23
C ILE A 407 -20.84 2.84 -20.75
N ASP A 408 -20.66 4.05 -21.25
CA ASP A 408 -20.52 4.32 -22.68
C ASP A 408 -19.27 3.59 -23.23
N LEU A 409 -18.13 3.66 -22.54
CA LEU A 409 -16.92 2.93 -22.90
C LEU A 409 -17.13 1.40 -22.94
N PHE A 410 -17.93 0.85 -22.03
CA PHE A 410 -18.23 -0.59 -22.01
C PHE A 410 -19.05 -1.02 -23.23
N TRP A 411 -20.03 -0.20 -23.63
CA TRP A 411 -20.78 -0.40 -24.86
C TRP A 411 -19.88 -0.30 -26.11
N GLU A 412 -18.98 0.68 -26.15
CA GLU A 412 -17.99 0.86 -27.23
C GLU A 412 -17.03 -0.32 -27.35
N CYS A 413 -16.65 -0.94 -26.23
CA CYS A 413 -15.88 -2.20 -26.21
C CYS A 413 -16.68 -3.42 -26.67
N GLY A 414 -17.96 -3.23 -27.03
CA GLY A 414 -18.88 -4.27 -27.49
C GLY A 414 -19.34 -5.21 -26.37
N SER A 415 -19.32 -4.75 -25.12
CA SER A 415 -19.92 -5.47 -24.00
C SER A 415 -21.40 -5.15 -23.89
N THR A 416 -22.21 -6.15 -23.55
CA THR A 416 -23.53 -5.89 -22.99
C THR A 416 -23.37 -5.42 -21.55
N VAL A 417 -24.15 -4.40 -21.17
CA VAL A 417 -24.26 -3.90 -19.79
C VAL A 417 -25.55 -4.42 -19.20
N GLY A 418 -25.49 -4.97 -17.99
CA GLY A 418 -26.66 -5.50 -17.30
C GLY A 418 -27.71 -4.41 -17.00
N PRO A 419 -28.99 -4.79 -16.78
CA PRO A 419 -30.07 -3.82 -16.58
C PRO A 419 -29.95 -3.04 -15.25
N GLY A 420 -29.00 -3.37 -14.44
CA GLY A 420 -28.78 -2.83 -13.09
C GLY A 420 -29.22 -3.80 -12.01
N ARG A 421 -28.59 -3.67 -10.84
CA ARG A 421 -28.89 -4.45 -9.65
C ARG A 421 -28.74 -3.61 -8.38
N GLY A 422 -29.17 -4.14 -7.26
CA GLY A 422 -29.06 -3.46 -5.97
C GLY A 422 -29.93 -2.20 -5.87
N SER A 423 -29.52 -1.26 -5.05
CA SER A 423 -30.23 -0.02 -4.79
C SER A 423 -30.11 1.01 -5.90
N ALA A 424 -29.08 0.93 -6.73
CA ALA A 424 -28.82 1.86 -7.83
C ALA A 424 -29.98 1.94 -8.84
N THR A 425 -30.77 0.86 -9.00
CA THR A 425 -31.96 0.82 -9.85
C THR A 425 -33.10 1.72 -9.36
N GLY A 426 -33.06 2.17 -8.11
CA GLY A 426 -34.06 3.08 -7.54
C GLY A 426 -33.88 4.55 -7.91
N PHE A 427 -32.79 4.91 -8.59
CA PHE A 427 -32.49 6.30 -8.95
C PHE A 427 -32.84 6.59 -10.40
N LEU A 428 -33.67 7.61 -10.63
CA LEU A 428 -34.11 8.05 -11.97
C LEU A 428 -32.93 8.53 -12.80
N SER A 429 -32.06 9.32 -12.22
CA SER A 429 -30.87 9.82 -12.91
C SER A 429 -29.94 8.68 -13.39
N ASN A 430 -29.82 7.57 -12.65
CA ASN A 430 -29.08 6.40 -13.13
C ASN A 430 -29.72 5.80 -14.39
N TYR A 431 -31.03 5.77 -14.45
CA TYR A 431 -31.76 5.31 -15.63
C TYR A 431 -31.62 6.29 -16.82
N LEU A 432 -31.72 7.60 -16.55
CA LEU A 432 -31.57 8.62 -17.58
C LEU A 432 -30.12 8.67 -18.14
N LEU A 433 -29.14 8.49 -17.30
CA LEU A 433 -27.72 8.42 -17.70
C LEU A 433 -27.30 7.09 -18.33
N GLY A 434 -28.22 6.12 -18.45
CA GLY A 434 -27.93 4.81 -19.00
C GLY A 434 -27.13 3.88 -18.10
N ILE A 435 -26.88 4.26 -16.83
CA ILE A 435 -26.20 3.45 -15.82
C ILE A 435 -27.04 2.22 -15.48
N THR A 436 -28.37 2.40 -15.39
CA THR A 436 -29.34 1.30 -15.26
C THR A 436 -30.35 1.35 -16.41
N GLN A 437 -31.04 0.22 -16.66
CA GLN A 437 -32.01 0.08 -17.76
C GLN A 437 -33.46 -0.05 -17.24
N LEU A 438 -33.69 0.21 -15.96
CA LEU A 438 -34.98 0.08 -15.30
C LEU A 438 -35.51 1.46 -14.93
N ASP A 439 -36.70 1.81 -15.44
CA ASP A 439 -37.42 3.02 -15.06
C ASP A 439 -37.96 2.90 -13.62
N PRO A 440 -37.38 3.61 -12.63
CA PRO A 440 -37.78 3.48 -11.24
C PRO A 440 -39.15 4.02 -10.93
N ILE A 441 -39.68 4.96 -11.72
CA ILE A 441 -41.03 5.51 -11.56
C ILE A 441 -42.06 4.47 -11.99
N ARG A 442 -41.86 3.90 -13.15
CA ARG A 442 -42.73 2.82 -13.65
C ARG A 442 -42.83 1.63 -12.71
N TRP A 443 -41.74 1.27 -12.07
CA TRP A 443 -41.67 0.11 -11.17
C TRP A 443 -41.85 0.47 -9.69
N GLY A 444 -42.11 1.75 -9.36
CA GLY A 444 -42.31 2.21 -7.97
C GLY A 444 -41.09 2.00 -7.08
N LEU A 445 -39.87 2.12 -7.61
CA LEU A 445 -38.65 1.88 -6.86
C LEU A 445 -38.28 3.13 -6.03
N PRO A 446 -37.95 2.95 -4.73
CA PRO A 446 -37.68 4.08 -3.86
C PRO A 446 -36.23 4.60 -3.99
N TYR A 447 -36.05 5.91 -4.21
CA TYR A 447 -34.72 6.55 -4.32
C TYR A 447 -33.91 6.49 -3.04
N TRP A 448 -34.58 6.62 -1.88
CA TRP A 448 -33.93 6.71 -0.58
C TRP A 448 -33.16 5.45 -0.16
N ARG A 449 -33.37 4.32 -0.80
CA ARG A 449 -32.57 3.12 -0.62
C ARG A 449 -31.19 3.23 -1.22
N PHE A 450 -31.02 4.05 -2.25
CA PHE A 450 -29.74 4.27 -2.91
C PHE A 450 -28.98 5.43 -2.26
N LEU A 451 -29.58 6.60 -2.19
CA LEU A 451 -29.06 7.79 -1.51
C LEU A 451 -30.11 8.44 -0.63
N ASN A 452 -29.69 8.88 0.56
CA ASN A 452 -30.52 9.72 1.43
C ASN A 452 -29.65 10.69 2.24
N LYS A 453 -30.24 11.78 2.70
CA LYS A 453 -29.52 12.86 3.42
C LYS A 453 -29.00 12.45 4.80
N GLU A 454 -29.56 11.40 5.41
CA GLU A 454 -29.14 10.92 6.73
C GLU A 454 -27.83 10.14 6.69
N ARG A 455 -27.48 9.60 5.52
CA ARG A 455 -26.29 8.82 5.28
C ARG A 455 -25.42 9.48 4.18
N ALA A 456 -24.56 10.41 4.61
CA ALA A 456 -23.66 11.12 3.70
C ALA A 456 -22.41 10.30 3.35
N GLU A 457 -22.60 9.27 2.54
CA GLU A 457 -21.53 8.38 2.02
C GLU A 457 -21.63 8.32 0.51
N LEU A 458 -20.52 7.93 -0.14
CA LEU A 458 -20.55 7.65 -1.58
C LEU A 458 -21.45 6.44 -1.84
N PRO A 459 -22.32 6.51 -2.86
CA PRO A 459 -23.13 5.37 -3.24
C PRO A 459 -22.29 4.25 -3.86
N ASP A 460 -22.80 3.04 -3.80
CA ASP A 460 -22.24 1.87 -4.48
C ASP A 460 -23.09 1.52 -5.70
N ILE A 461 -22.46 1.47 -6.87
CA ILE A 461 -23.11 1.11 -8.14
C ILE A 461 -22.44 -0.15 -8.69
N ASP A 462 -23.17 -1.24 -8.67
CA ASP A 462 -22.74 -2.51 -9.24
C ASP A 462 -23.15 -2.61 -10.72
N ILE A 463 -22.21 -3.03 -11.57
CA ILE A 463 -22.43 -3.17 -13.01
C ILE A 463 -22.03 -4.58 -13.45
N ASP A 464 -22.97 -5.27 -14.11
CA ASP A 464 -22.72 -6.57 -14.71
C ASP A 464 -22.29 -6.41 -16.17
N LEU A 465 -21.22 -7.08 -16.57
CA LEU A 465 -20.63 -7.01 -17.90
C LEU A 465 -20.41 -8.40 -18.50
N ALA A 466 -20.33 -8.48 -19.83
CA ALA A 466 -20.02 -9.74 -20.52
C ALA A 466 -18.58 -10.20 -20.17
N PRO A 467 -18.38 -11.40 -19.57
CA PRO A 467 -17.06 -11.87 -19.14
C PRO A 467 -16.04 -11.93 -20.29
N SER A 468 -16.47 -12.25 -21.50
CA SER A 468 -15.62 -12.32 -22.70
C SER A 468 -15.04 -10.97 -23.12
N LYS A 469 -15.63 -9.85 -22.68
CA LYS A 469 -15.20 -8.48 -23.00
C LYS A 469 -14.32 -7.85 -21.92
N ARG A 470 -14.19 -8.48 -20.77
CA ARG A 470 -13.40 -7.98 -19.64
C ARG A 470 -11.97 -7.57 -20.03
N PRO A 471 -11.19 -8.36 -20.81
CA PRO A 471 -9.85 -7.95 -21.21
C PRO A 471 -9.82 -6.68 -22.07
N ALA A 472 -10.78 -6.53 -23.01
CA ALA A 472 -10.88 -5.34 -23.86
C ALA A 472 -11.22 -4.09 -23.03
N ILE A 473 -12.16 -4.21 -22.09
CA ILE A 473 -12.56 -3.13 -21.18
C ILE A 473 -11.39 -2.68 -20.32
N PHE A 474 -10.66 -3.61 -19.69
CA PHE A 474 -9.49 -3.25 -18.88
C PHE A 474 -8.39 -2.59 -19.71
N LYS A 475 -8.18 -3.04 -20.95
CA LYS A 475 -7.26 -2.39 -21.87
C LYS A 475 -7.67 -0.95 -22.14
N ALA A 476 -8.94 -0.70 -22.49
CA ALA A 476 -9.46 0.64 -22.79
C ALA A 476 -9.34 1.58 -21.57
N ILE A 477 -9.67 1.11 -20.35
CA ILE A 477 -9.51 1.89 -19.12
C ILE A 477 -8.03 2.25 -18.87
N ARG A 478 -7.10 1.32 -19.10
CA ARG A 478 -5.66 1.57 -18.95
C ARG A 478 -5.14 2.57 -19.97
N GLU A 479 -5.59 2.48 -21.22
CA GLU A 479 -5.22 3.43 -22.28
C GLU A 479 -5.68 4.85 -21.95
N GLU A 480 -6.85 4.99 -21.32
CA GLU A 480 -7.38 6.29 -20.92
C GLU A 480 -6.74 6.85 -19.64
N ARG A 481 -6.53 6.01 -18.62
CA ARG A 481 -6.14 6.43 -17.26
C ARG A 481 -4.69 6.16 -16.91
N GLY A 482 -3.95 5.51 -17.80
CA GLY A 482 -2.62 5.01 -17.54
C GLY A 482 -2.64 3.69 -16.74
N GLU A 483 -1.47 3.18 -16.45
CA GLU A 483 -1.31 1.96 -15.68
C GLU A 483 -1.80 2.16 -14.24
N LEU A 484 -2.72 1.30 -13.82
CA LEU A 484 -3.15 1.23 -12.43
C LEU A 484 -2.03 0.58 -11.62
N GLY A 485 -1.43 1.30 -10.67
CA GLY A 485 -0.48 0.72 -9.73
C GLY A 485 -1.13 -0.40 -8.93
N LEU A 486 -0.47 -1.55 -8.89
CA LEU A 486 -0.80 -2.61 -7.93
C LEU A 486 -0.01 -2.33 -6.65
N VAL A 487 -0.70 -2.28 -5.54
CA VAL A 487 -0.10 -2.11 -4.21
C VAL A 487 -0.34 -3.38 -3.40
#